data_afdc5dce8bf8f51c936391a4e827c71e
#
_entry.id   afdc5dce8bf8f51c936391a4e827c71e
#
_cell.length_a   1.000
_cell.length_b   1.000
_cell.length_c   1.000
_cell.angle_alpha   90.00
_cell.angle_beta   90.00
_cell.angle_gamma   90.00
#
_symmetry.space_group_name_H-M   'P 1'
#
loop_
_entity.id
_entity.type
_entity.pdbx_description
1 polymer ?
#
loop_
_entity_poly.entity_id
_entity_poly.type
_entity_poly.pdbx_seq_one_letter_code
_entity_poly.pdbx_strand_id
1 'polypeptide(L)'
;MGEDSEARTKERRAELAAPPLASGALTLVRRIVGRRAPPLPAIIEDSKGTISIAASRTRPPAYLISFFLMVVAPACAAGLYFAFLASNQYVAEARFAVKSAQVETLGDKLKSALSSVTATIGTPAMSGQDAYIISTYIRSRAIVDDLSRTLDLRAIFRRPEADFWARLKDDASAEELVAYWQGMVSVYVDALSGVLTVSVRAFRPDDALALSRAVIAASETLANSVSARAREDAMKRAESEVRRGEVKVVAALTELRAFRDEQGLIDPVAAATSTGTLLTGLLAEKIKVQNNLFVAVRAMSEDAPTVQALKTRLEGLDRQIDDLKGKLTGNAAGAATIAGVLSQYEQLELQRVFAEKLYEMAQDSLERARQKAEAQNIYVSVFVPPALPQEAKYPQRLSLSLLIPIGLAILWGIFALIAAAIEDHRY
;
A
#
# COMPACT_ATOMS: atom_id res chain seq x y z
N MET A 1 22.66 49.76 -24.05
CA MET A 1 22.42 48.57 -23.24
C MET A 1 21.82 47.47 -24.11
N GLY A 2 22.51 47.12 -25.16
CA GLY A 2 22.05 46.24 -26.25
C GLY A 2 23.14 45.44 -26.95
N GLU A 3 24.41 45.62 -26.63
CA GLU A 3 25.51 44.96 -27.36
C GLU A 3 26.17 43.79 -26.63
N ASP A 4 25.93 43.64 -25.34
CA ASP A 4 26.52 42.54 -24.54
C ASP A 4 25.71 41.20 -24.57
N SER A 5 24.53 41.17 -25.20
CA SER A 5 23.71 39.97 -25.31
C SER A 5 24.02 39.12 -26.55
N GLU A 6 24.57 39.68 -27.60
CA GLU A 6 24.91 38.93 -28.84
C GLU A 6 26.29 38.25 -28.77
N ALA A 7 27.22 38.77 -27.99
CA ALA A 7 28.54 38.16 -27.83
C ALA A 7 28.49 36.83 -27.03
N ARG A 8 27.59 36.70 -26.03
CA ARG A 8 27.43 35.46 -25.23
C ARG A 8 26.71 34.33 -25.94
N THR A 9 25.97 34.65 -27.00
CA THR A 9 25.25 33.63 -27.76
C THR A 9 26.12 32.99 -28.86
N LYS A 10 27.16 33.67 -29.31
CA LYS A 10 28.12 33.11 -30.28
C LYS A 10 29.17 32.20 -29.61
N GLU A 11 29.60 32.47 -28.38
CA GLU A 11 30.55 31.61 -27.65
C GLU A 11 29.91 30.28 -27.21
N ARG A 12 28.63 30.22 -26.89
CA ARG A 12 27.94 28.95 -26.57
C ARG A 12 27.63 28.02 -27.76
N ARG A 13 27.78 28.52 -29.00
CA ARG A 13 27.63 27.70 -30.22
C ARG A 13 28.90 27.05 -30.72
N ALA A 14 30.05 27.44 -30.22
CA ALA A 14 31.36 26.89 -30.58
C ALA A 14 31.80 25.69 -29.74
N GLU A 15 31.12 25.40 -28.59
CA GLU A 15 31.54 24.38 -27.62
C GLU A 15 30.73 23.06 -27.73
N LEU A 16 29.87 22.93 -28.74
CA LEU A 16 29.09 21.69 -29.06
C LEU A 16 29.56 21.05 -30.38
N ALA A 17 30.87 21.07 -30.62
CA ALA A 17 31.48 20.21 -31.64
C ALA A 17 31.83 18.87 -30.99
N ALA A 18 31.04 17.85 -31.26
CA ALA A 18 31.28 16.46 -30.87
C ALA A 18 32.67 15.98 -31.32
N PRO A 19 33.40 15.21 -30.50
CA PRO A 19 34.68 14.65 -30.89
C PRO A 19 34.53 13.67 -32.05
N PRO A 20 35.53 13.59 -32.96
CA PRO A 20 35.46 12.72 -34.13
C PRO A 20 35.69 11.25 -33.71
N LEU A 21 34.62 10.52 -33.45
CA LEU A 21 34.63 9.07 -33.13
C LEU A 21 34.57 8.16 -34.38
N ALA A 22 34.95 8.65 -35.56
CA ALA A 22 34.80 7.90 -36.79
C ALA A 22 36.10 7.47 -37.50
N SER A 23 37.30 7.86 -37.06
CA SER A 23 38.52 7.50 -37.77
C SER A 23 39.17 6.20 -37.31
N GLY A 24 38.90 5.77 -36.06
CA GLY A 24 39.51 4.52 -35.54
C GLY A 24 38.84 3.23 -36.03
N ALA A 25 37.51 3.25 -36.20
CA ALA A 25 36.77 2.07 -36.62
C ALA A 25 36.96 1.74 -38.12
N LEU A 26 37.06 2.76 -38.97
CA LEU A 26 37.29 2.56 -40.39
C LEU A 26 38.73 2.08 -40.72
N THR A 27 39.72 2.48 -39.91
CA THR A 27 41.09 1.98 -40.05
C THR A 27 41.25 0.53 -39.57
N LEU A 28 40.48 0.10 -38.55
CA LEU A 28 40.49 -1.29 -38.09
C LEU A 28 39.78 -2.22 -39.11
N VAL A 29 38.66 -1.82 -39.64
CA VAL A 29 37.95 -2.58 -40.70
C VAL A 29 38.81 -2.68 -41.97
N ARG A 30 39.54 -1.58 -42.33
CA ARG A 30 40.47 -1.61 -43.49
C ARG A 30 41.69 -2.49 -43.25
N ARG A 31 42.13 -2.68 -41.99
CA ARG A 31 43.24 -3.56 -41.62
C ARG A 31 42.83 -5.04 -41.58
N ILE A 32 41.57 -5.33 -41.25
CA ILE A 32 41.02 -6.72 -41.24
C ILE A 32 40.68 -7.17 -42.65
N VAL A 33 40.20 -6.27 -43.53
CA VAL A 33 39.86 -6.59 -44.93
C VAL A 33 41.11 -6.54 -45.86
N GLY A 34 42.20 -5.86 -45.41
CA GLY A 34 43.36 -5.53 -46.25
C GLY A 34 44.54 -6.51 -46.23
N ARG A 35 44.42 -7.66 -45.60
CA ARG A 35 45.53 -8.62 -45.60
C ARG A 35 45.16 -9.98 -46.20
N ARG A 36 45.06 -9.96 -47.50
CA ARG A 36 45.51 -10.97 -48.52
C ARG A 36 44.98 -10.44 -49.85
N ALA A 37 45.82 -9.65 -50.54
CA ALA A 37 45.62 -9.53 -51.97
C ALA A 37 45.57 -10.96 -52.55
N PRO A 38 44.57 -11.26 -53.36
CA PRO A 38 44.54 -12.55 -54.00
C PRO A 38 45.90 -12.77 -54.71
N PRO A 39 46.52 -13.96 -54.61
CA PRO A 39 47.76 -14.21 -55.33
C PRO A 39 47.49 -13.89 -56.80
N LEU A 40 48.35 -13.05 -57.35
CA LEU A 40 48.35 -12.78 -58.82
C LEU A 40 48.30 -14.13 -59.55
N PRO A 41 47.44 -14.30 -60.56
CA PRO A 41 47.37 -15.53 -61.32
C PRO A 41 48.76 -15.86 -61.79
N ALA A 42 49.24 -17.03 -61.43
CA ALA A 42 50.52 -17.51 -61.92
C ALA A 42 50.43 -17.64 -63.45
N ILE A 43 51.23 -16.86 -64.16
CA ILE A 43 51.36 -16.98 -65.61
C ILE A 43 52.25 -18.22 -65.84
N ILE A 44 51.65 -19.34 -66.19
CA ILE A 44 52.35 -20.51 -66.60
C ILE A 44 52.47 -20.39 -68.13
N GLU A 45 53.64 -20.05 -68.60
CA GLU A 45 53.97 -20.04 -70.01
C GLU A 45 54.23 -21.51 -70.46
N ASP A 46 53.28 -22.09 -71.15
CA ASP A 46 53.42 -23.42 -71.68
C ASP A 46 54.21 -23.37 -73.02
N SER A 47 54.99 -24.38 -73.34
CA SER A 47 55.90 -24.47 -74.49
C SER A 47 55.24 -24.32 -75.88
N LYS A 48 53.94 -24.00 -75.94
CA LYS A 48 53.16 -23.77 -77.18
C LYS A 48 52.55 -22.34 -77.29
N GLY A 49 53.02 -21.40 -76.46
CA GLY A 49 52.59 -19.97 -76.62
C GLY A 49 51.12 -19.67 -76.31
N THR A 50 50.41 -20.60 -75.69
CA THR A 50 49.00 -20.34 -75.28
C THR A 50 48.97 -19.91 -73.78
N ILE A 51 48.57 -18.66 -73.54
CA ILE A 51 48.39 -18.15 -72.18
C ILE A 51 47.07 -18.70 -71.58
N SER A 52 47.17 -19.72 -70.71
CA SER A 52 46.04 -20.21 -69.97
C SER A 52 45.99 -19.54 -68.59
N ILE A 53 44.96 -18.78 -68.34
CA ILE A 53 44.68 -18.23 -67.02
C ILE A 53 44.15 -19.36 -66.17
N ALA A 54 45.02 -19.89 -65.28
CA ALA A 54 44.60 -20.87 -64.27
C ALA A 54 43.63 -20.15 -63.29
N ALA A 55 42.34 -20.38 -63.45
CA ALA A 55 41.35 -19.94 -62.49
C ALA A 55 41.64 -20.68 -61.17
N SER A 56 42.29 -19.94 -60.25
CA SER A 56 42.42 -20.41 -58.86
C SER A 56 41.04 -20.61 -58.31
N ARG A 57 40.61 -21.85 -58.06
CA ARG A 57 39.43 -22.14 -57.27
C ARG A 57 39.71 -21.61 -55.83
N THR A 58 39.41 -20.33 -55.61
CA THR A 58 39.47 -19.75 -54.28
C THR A 58 38.43 -20.45 -53.43
N ARG A 59 38.87 -21.30 -52.49
CA ARG A 59 37.97 -21.80 -51.43
C ARG A 59 37.41 -20.59 -50.68
N PRO A 60 36.10 -20.54 -50.46
CA PRO A 60 35.53 -19.42 -49.72
C PRO A 60 36.25 -19.32 -48.38
N PRO A 61 36.65 -18.12 -47.97
CA PRO A 61 37.39 -17.92 -46.72
C PRO A 61 36.56 -18.44 -45.52
N ALA A 62 37.20 -19.17 -44.60
CA ALA A 62 36.55 -19.91 -43.53
C ALA A 62 35.59 -19.02 -42.70
N TYR A 63 35.87 -17.71 -42.58
CA TYR A 63 35.00 -16.75 -41.87
C TYR A 63 33.68 -16.49 -42.62
N LEU A 64 33.64 -16.56 -43.99
CA LEU A 64 32.38 -16.44 -44.72
C LEU A 64 31.50 -17.67 -44.55
N ILE A 65 32.11 -18.87 -44.50
CA ILE A 65 31.36 -20.10 -44.22
C ILE A 65 30.81 -20.07 -42.79
N SER A 66 31.64 -19.64 -41.83
CA SER A 66 31.22 -19.45 -40.43
C SER A 66 30.10 -18.44 -40.29
N PHE A 67 30.18 -17.30 -40.97
CA PHE A 67 29.12 -16.28 -40.97
C PHE A 67 27.81 -16.84 -41.52
N PHE A 68 27.89 -17.53 -42.67
CA PHE A 68 26.71 -18.11 -43.29
C PHE A 68 26.04 -19.14 -42.40
N LEU A 69 26.83 -20.04 -41.78
CA LEU A 69 26.32 -21.09 -40.90
C LEU A 69 25.79 -20.56 -39.56
N MET A 70 26.44 -19.53 -38.98
CA MET A 70 26.13 -19.07 -37.63
C MET A 70 25.12 -17.90 -37.61
N VAL A 71 25.02 -17.13 -38.70
CA VAL A 71 24.12 -15.99 -38.77
C VAL A 71 23.00 -16.19 -39.78
N VAL A 72 23.36 -16.49 -41.04
CA VAL A 72 22.38 -16.52 -42.14
C VAL A 72 21.45 -17.74 -42.03
N ALA A 73 21.98 -18.93 -41.79
CA ALA A 73 21.17 -20.14 -41.72
C ALA A 73 20.13 -20.10 -40.55
N PRO A 74 20.51 -19.79 -39.30
CA PRO A 74 19.52 -19.68 -38.24
C PRO A 74 18.59 -18.46 -38.37
N ALA A 75 19.06 -17.35 -38.96
CA ALA A 75 18.19 -16.19 -39.28
C ALA A 75 17.13 -16.55 -40.33
N CYS A 76 17.50 -17.28 -41.38
CA CYS A 76 16.55 -17.78 -42.37
C CYS A 76 15.57 -18.80 -41.75
N ALA A 77 16.03 -19.70 -40.91
CA ALA A 77 15.19 -20.67 -40.22
C ALA A 77 14.18 -19.95 -39.30
N ALA A 78 14.64 -18.97 -38.53
CA ALA A 78 13.75 -18.13 -37.68
C ALA A 78 12.76 -17.33 -38.55
N GLY A 79 13.22 -16.73 -39.64
CA GLY A 79 12.34 -16.00 -40.56
C GLY A 79 11.25 -16.89 -41.16
N LEU A 80 11.58 -18.09 -41.61
CA LEU A 80 10.63 -19.09 -42.11
C LEU A 80 9.65 -19.54 -41.03
N TYR A 81 10.13 -19.76 -39.80
CA TYR A 81 9.28 -20.10 -38.68
C TYR A 81 8.25 -18.98 -38.42
N PHE A 82 8.67 -17.72 -38.26
CA PHE A 82 7.77 -16.61 -38.00
C PHE A 82 6.83 -16.27 -39.17
N ALA A 83 7.25 -16.55 -40.41
CA ALA A 83 6.42 -16.32 -41.58
C ALA A 83 5.32 -17.36 -41.75
N PHE A 84 5.60 -18.64 -41.52
CA PHE A 84 4.72 -19.74 -41.93
C PHE A 84 4.21 -20.61 -40.79
N LEU A 85 5.00 -20.80 -39.71
CA LEU A 85 4.64 -21.73 -38.62
C LEU A 85 4.07 -21.03 -37.38
N ALA A 86 4.56 -19.86 -37.04
CA ALA A 86 4.17 -19.16 -35.80
C ALA A 86 2.67 -18.85 -35.79
N SER A 87 1.98 -19.35 -34.77
CA SER A 87 0.54 -19.17 -34.57
C SER A 87 0.18 -17.73 -34.21
N ASN A 88 -0.92 -17.28 -34.75
CA ASN A 88 -1.46 -15.96 -34.45
C ASN A 88 -1.98 -15.92 -33.01
N GLN A 89 -1.63 -14.88 -32.26
CA GLN A 89 -2.17 -14.64 -30.92
C GLN A 89 -2.94 -13.30 -30.92
N TYR A 90 -4.18 -13.38 -30.47
CA TYR A 90 -5.09 -12.26 -30.31
C TYR A 90 -5.06 -11.72 -28.89
N VAL A 91 -5.15 -10.41 -28.73
CA VAL A 91 -5.06 -9.74 -27.44
C VAL A 91 -6.37 -9.05 -27.15
N ALA A 92 -7.04 -9.46 -26.08
CA ALA A 92 -8.15 -8.72 -25.51
C ALA A 92 -7.63 -7.85 -24.36
N GLU A 93 -7.80 -6.55 -24.48
CA GLU A 93 -7.40 -5.57 -23.47
C GLU A 93 -8.63 -5.05 -22.75
N ALA A 94 -8.52 -4.92 -21.42
CA ALA A 94 -9.53 -4.29 -20.58
C ALA A 94 -8.88 -3.33 -19.61
N ARG A 95 -9.58 -2.23 -19.30
CA ARG A 95 -9.13 -1.27 -18.28
C ARG A 95 -10.22 -1.05 -17.26
N PHE A 96 -9.84 -1.17 -16.01
CA PHE A 96 -10.74 -0.98 -14.89
C PHE A 96 -10.01 -0.37 -13.70
N ALA A 97 -10.75 0.28 -12.83
CA ALA A 97 -10.25 0.78 -11.57
C ALA A 97 -11.00 0.14 -10.42
N VAL A 98 -10.29 -0.08 -9.33
CA VAL A 98 -10.88 -0.51 -8.08
C VAL A 98 -11.17 0.73 -7.27
N LYS A 99 -12.45 1.04 -7.08
CA LYS A 99 -12.87 2.17 -6.26
C LYS A 99 -13.51 1.67 -4.98
N SER A 100 -12.94 2.05 -3.84
CA SER A 100 -13.67 2.05 -2.59
C SER A 100 -14.57 3.28 -2.56
N ALA A 101 -15.87 3.11 -2.36
CA ALA A 101 -16.76 4.24 -2.12
C ALA A 101 -16.43 4.84 -0.74
N GLN A 102 -15.45 5.72 -0.69
CA GLN A 102 -15.23 6.55 0.50
C GLN A 102 -16.34 7.60 0.52
N VAL A 103 -17.26 7.46 1.45
CA VAL A 103 -18.11 8.59 1.84
C VAL A 103 -17.20 9.58 2.56
N GLU A 104 -16.75 10.60 1.82
CA GLU A 104 -16.02 11.73 2.42
C GLU A 104 -16.92 12.41 3.43
N THR A 105 -16.69 12.15 4.72
CA THR A 105 -17.33 12.92 5.78
C THR A 105 -16.76 14.35 5.79
N LEU A 106 -17.56 15.32 6.23
CA LEU A 106 -17.12 16.72 6.33
C LEU A 106 -15.83 16.86 7.16
N GLY A 107 -15.61 15.94 8.13
CA GLY A 107 -14.38 15.84 8.92
C GLY A 107 -13.16 15.39 8.12
N ASP A 108 -13.35 14.52 7.12
CA ASP A 108 -12.26 14.07 6.24
C ASP A 108 -11.88 15.17 5.25
N LYS A 109 -12.85 16.01 4.81
CA LYS A 109 -12.57 17.21 4.01
C LYS A 109 -11.76 18.24 4.79
N LEU A 110 -12.04 18.40 6.09
CA LEU A 110 -11.28 19.31 6.95
C LEU A 110 -9.87 18.77 7.23
N LYS A 111 -9.73 17.45 7.47
CA LYS A 111 -8.42 16.78 7.59
C LYS A 111 -7.61 16.83 6.30
N SER A 112 -8.24 16.63 5.14
CA SER A 112 -7.55 16.73 3.86
C SER A 112 -7.15 18.17 3.53
N ALA A 113 -7.94 19.17 3.92
CA ALA A 113 -7.58 20.59 3.80
C ALA A 113 -6.42 20.98 4.76
N LEU A 114 -6.35 20.41 5.97
CA LEU A 114 -5.22 20.62 6.88
C LEU A 114 -3.97 19.84 6.44
N SER A 115 -4.13 18.63 5.88
CA SER A 115 -3.02 17.81 5.40
C SER A 115 -2.46 18.31 4.06
N SER A 116 -3.22 19.07 3.27
CA SER A 116 -2.70 19.73 2.07
C SER A 116 -1.64 20.80 2.39
N VAL A 117 -1.64 21.35 3.59
CA VAL A 117 -0.61 22.29 4.07
C VAL A 117 0.68 21.53 4.51
N THR A 118 0.54 20.27 4.94
CA THR A 118 1.68 19.39 5.33
C THR A 118 2.10 18.42 4.24
N ALA A 119 1.36 18.30 3.14
CA ALA A 119 1.62 17.37 2.03
C ALA A 119 2.75 17.80 1.08
N THR A 120 3.62 18.72 1.49
CA THR A 120 4.90 18.96 0.80
C THR A 120 5.91 17.84 1.04
N ILE A 121 5.58 16.84 1.87
CA ILE A 121 6.39 15.62 2.06
C ILE A 121 5.50 14.44 1.66
N GLY A 122 5.69 14.00 0.40
CA GLY A 122 4.93 12.98 -0.29
C GLY A 122 4.70 11.68 0.48
N THR A 123 3.49 11.52 0.98
CA THR A 123 2.92 10.19 1.17
C THR A 123 2.01 9.94 -0.04
N PRO A 124 2.33 8.93 -0.89
CA PRO A 124 1.44 8.57 -2.00
C PRO A 124 0.09 8.15 -1.40
N ALA A 125 -0.97 8.75 -1.92
CA ALA A 125 -2.33 8.36 -1.58
C ALA A 125 -2.48 6.84 -1.75
N MET A 126 -2.97 6.14 -0.73
CA MET A 126 -3.08 4.67 -0.68
C MET A 126 -4.09 4.07 -1.69
N SER A 127 -4.55 4.86 -2.66
CA SER A 127 -5.50 4.45 -3.71
C SER A 127 -4.98 3.34 -4.63
N GLY A 128 -3.66 3.09 -4.66
CA GLY A 128 -3.06 2.07 -5.52
C GLY A 128 -2.95 0.68 -4.88
N GLN A 129 -3.09 0.55 -3.56
CA GLN A 129 -2.82 -0.72 -2.88
C GLN A 129 -3.80 -1.83 -3.30
N ASP A 130 -5.08 -1.52 -3.41
CA ASP A 130 -6.11 -2.47 -3.85
C ASP A 130 -5.86 -2.95 -5.28
N ALA A 131 -5.40 -2.03 -6.16
CA ALA A 131 -5.03 -2.36 -7.54
C ALA A 131 -3.84 -3.35 -7.60
N TYR A 132 -2.83 -3.19 -6.73
CA TYR A 132 -1.71 -4.12 -6.66
C TYR A 132 -2.12 -5.50 -6.14
N ILE A 133 -3.05 -5.58 -5.18
CA ILE A 133 -3.59 -6.85 -4.69
C ILE A 133 -4.26 -7.62 -5.84
N ILE A 134 -5.11 -6.95 -6.62
CA ILE A 134 -5.78 -7.56 -7.76
C ILE A 134 -4.77 -7.93 -8.86
N SER A 135 -3.79 -7.09 -9.14
CA SER A 135 -2.71 -7.40 -10.09
C SER A 135 -1.95 -8.67 -9.71
N THR A 136 -1.64 -8.83 -8.42
CA THR A 136 -0.98 -10.02 -7.88
C THR A 136 -1.87 -11.26 -8.00
N TYR A 137 -3.16 -11.11 -7.69
CA TYR A 137 -4.14 -12.19 -7.85
C TYR A 137 -4.25 -12.67 -9.29
N ILE A 138 -4.34 -11.74 -10.27
CA ILE A 138 -4.44 -12.09 -11.71
C ILE A 138 -3.23 -12.92 -12.19
N ARG A 139 -2.07 -12.78 -11.56
CA ARG A 139 -0.87 -13.55 -11.87
C ARG A 139 -0.69 -14.79 -10.99
N SER A 140 -1.54 -14.98 -9.99
CA SER A 140 -1.40 -16.06 -9.01
C SER A 140 -1.99 -17.39 -9.51
N ARG A 141 -1.73 -18.46 -8.76
CA ARG A 141 -2.39 -19.74 -8.94
C ARG A 141 -3.90 -19.65 -8.69
N ALA A 142 -4.31 -18.82 -7.73
CA ALA A 142 -5.71 -18.72 -7.32
C ALA A 142 -6.64 -18.36 -8.49
N ILE A 143 -6.25 -17.42 -9.35
CA ILE A 143 -7.08 -17.08 -10.51
C ILE A 143 -7.15 -18.23 -11.52
N VAL A 144 -6.06 -18.97 -11.70
CA VAL A 144 -6.05 -20.14 -12.62
C VAL A 144 -7.03 -21.20 -12.12
N ASP A 145 -7.06 -21.44 -10.81
CA ASP A 145 -8.01 -22.38 -10.19
C ASP A 145 -9.46 -21.87 -10.33
N ASP A 146 -9.68 -20.56 -10.10
CA ASP A 146 -11.02 -19.96 -10.24
C ASP A 146 -11.50 -19.94 -11.69
N LEU A 147 -10.64 -19.58 -12.64
CA LEU A 147 -10.98 -19.62 -14.07
C LEU A 147 -11.21 -21.06 -14.56
N SER A 148 -10.47 -22.03 -14.03
CA SER A 148 -10.62 -23.44 -14.41
C SER A 148 -11.97 -24.04 -13.99
N ARG A 149 -12.71 -23.39 -13.07
CA ARG A 149 -14.08 -23.79 -12.70
C ARG A 149 -15.13 -23.35 -13.73
N THR A 150 -14.85 -22.29 -14.48
CA THR A 150 -15.79 -21.68 -15.43
C THR A 150 -15.40 -21.91 -16.88
N LEU A 151 -14.12 -22.04 -17.16
CA LEU A 151 -13.55 -22.20 -18.50
C LEU A 151 -12.53 -23.35 -18.51
N ASP A 152 -12.56 -24.16 -19.54
CA ASP A 152 -11.48 -25.15 -19.75
C ASP A 152 -10.22 -24.47 -20.31
N LEU A 153 -9.37 -23.96 -19.40
CA LEU A 153 -8.13 -23.31 -19.76
C LEU A 153 -7.19 -24.21 -20.57
N ARG A 154 -7.20 -25.53 -20.28
CA ARG A 154 -6.37 -26.49 -20.99
C ARG A 154 -6.81 -26.64 -22.45
N ALA A 155 -8.12 -26.73 -22.70
CA ALA A 155 -8.67 -26.78 -24.04
C ALA A 155 -8.41 -25.46 -24.82
N ILE A 156 -8.53 -24.30 -24.16
CA ILE A 156 -8.27 -23.00 -24.77
C ILE A 156 -6.80 -22.86 -25.22
N PHE A 157 -5.85 -23.30 -24.38
CA PHE A 157 -4.41 -23.17 -24.70
C PHE A 157 -3.85 -24.35 -25.51
N ARG A 158 -4.68 -25.36 -25.82
CA ARG A 158 -4.34 -26.51 -26.68
C ARG A 158 -5.08 -26.49 -28.01
N ARG A 159 -5.63 -25.35 -28.41
CA ARG A 159 -6.32 -25.23 -29.70
C ARG A 159 -5.44 -25.70 -30.85
N PRO A 160 -6.02 -26.32 -31.89
CA PRO A 160 -5.27 -26.78 -33.05
C PRO A 160 -4.57 -25.67 -33.83
N GLU A 161 -5.05 -24.41 -33.67
CA GLU A 161 -4.43 -23.22 -34.25
C GLU A 161 -3.10 -22.84 -33.57
N ALA A 162 -2.83 -23.40 -32.38
CA ALA A 162 -1.56 -23.17 -31.66
C ALA A 162 -0.45 -24.05 -32.23
N ASP A 163 0.70 -23.43 -32.54
CA ASP A 163 1.88 -24.17 -32.98
C ASP A 163 2.49 -25.03 -31.86
N PHE A 164 3.36 -25.97 -32.21
CA PHE A 164 3.95 -26.93 -31.29
C PHE A 164 4.70 -26.27 -30.11
N TRP A 165 5.34 -25.12 -30.32
CA TRP A 165 6.13 -24.45 -29.29
C TRP A 165 5.30 -23.46 -28.46
N ALA A 166 4.25 -22.89 -29.03
CA ALA A 166 3.41 -21.92 -28.34
C ALA A 166 2.27 -22.57 -27.54
N ARG A 167 1.83 -23.79 -27.88
CA ARG A 167 0.72 -24.45 -27.17
C ARG A 167 1.15 -25.05 -25.83
N LEU A 168 0.20 -25.16 -24.91
CA LEU A 168 0.38 -25.85 -23.65
C LEU A 168 0.58 -27.37 -23.89
N LYS A 169 1.54 -27.99 -23.21
CA LYS A 169 1.83 -29.44 -23.28
C LYS A 169 0.63 -30.28 -22.83
N ASP A 170 0.50 -31.49 -23.38
CA ASP A 170 -0.65 -32.34 -23.10
C ASP A 170 -0.68 -32.88 -21.66
N ASP A 171 0.46 -33.12 -21.06
CA ASP A 171 0.67 -33.60 -19.69
C ASP A 171 1.05 -32.49 -18.70
N ALA A 172 0.82 -31.22 -19.06
CA ALA A 172 1.23 -30.08 -18.23
C ALA A 172 0.65 -30.20 -16.82
N SER A 173 1.51 -30.07 -15.82
CA SER A 173 1.14 -29.99 -14.41
C SER A 173 0.34 -28.71 -14.11
N ALA A 174 -0.22 -28.60 -12.91
CA ALA A 174 -0.90 -27.37 -12.49
C ALA A 174 0.08 -26.18 -12.43
N GLU A 175 1.31 -26.43 -12.01
CA GLU A 175 2.37 -25.43 -11.92
C GLU A 175 2.80 -24.96 -13.33
N GLU A 176 2.90 -25.85 -14.28
CA GLU A 176 3.19 -25.50 -15.68
C GLU A 176 2.05 -24.69 -16.30
N LEU A 177 0.79 -25.00 -15.97
CA LEU A 177 -0.36 -24.21 -16.40
C LEU A 177 -0.31 -22.79 -15.82
N VAL A 178 0.08 -22.63 -14.56
CA VAL A 178 0.25 -21.29 -13.93
C VAL A 178 1.39 -20.52 -14.61
N ALA A 179 2.54 -21.15 -14.83
CA ALA A 179 3.65 -20.52 -15.53
C ALA A 179 3.27 -20.11 -16.97
N TYR A 180 2.53 -20.96 -17.66
CA TYR A 180 2.00 -20.67 -18.99
C TYR A 180 1.02 -19.50 -18.97
N TRP A 181 0.08 -19.49 -18.02
CA TRP A 181 -0.86 -18.40 -17.80
C TRP A 181 -0.14 -17.06 -17.58
N GLN A 182 0.89 -17.03 -16.73
CA GLN A 182 1.70 -15.82 -16.48
C GLN A 182 2.37 -15.30 -17.77
N GLY A 183 2.66 -16.18 -18.70
CA GLY A 183 3.15 -15.81 -20.04
C GLY A 183 2.04 -15.23 -20.95
N MET A 184 0.79 -15.64 -20.75
CA MET A 184 -0.35 -15.23 -21.58
C MET A 184 -1.10 -14.01 -21.05
N VAL A 185 -0.93 -13.65 -19.77
CA VAL A 185 -1.55 -12.49 -19.16
C VAL A 185 -0.51 -11.40 -18.84
N SER A 186 -0.83 -10.16 -19.17
CA SER A 186 -0.05 -9.00 -18.79
C SER A 186 -0.94 -8.04 -18.00
N VAL A 187 -0.48 -7.63 -16.83
CA VAL A 187 -1.18 -6.68 -15.97
C VAL A 187 -0.25 -5.51 -15.69
N TYR A 188 -0.72 -4.33 -16.01
CA TYR A 188 -0.06 -3.06 -15.71
C TYR A 188 -0.94 -2.23 -14.79
N VAL A 189 -0.35 -1.73 -13.70
CA VAL A 189 -1.00 -0.84 -12.74
C VAL A 189 -0.39 0.54 -12.89
N ASP A 190 -1.19 1.51 -13.23
CA ASP A 190 -0.78 2.91 -13.16
C ASP A 190 -0.84 3.36 -11.69
N ALA A 191 0.32 3.60 -11.11
CA ALA A 191 0.46 3.96 -9.69
C ALA A 191 -0.21 5.32 -9.35
N LEU A 192 -0.35 6.23 -10.32
CA LEU A 192 -0.95 7.55 -10.11
C LEU A 192 -2.48 7.49 -10.11
N SER A 193 -3.06 6.79 -11.08
CA SER A 193 -4.51 6.73 -11.26
C SER A 193 -5.16 5.52 -10.58
N GLY A 194 -4.38 4.51 -10.16
CA GLY A 194 -4.90 3.23 -9.66
C GLY A 194 -5.60 2.38 -10.73
N VAL A 195 -5.42 2.74 -12.01
CA VAL A 195 -6.03 2.02 -13.14
C VAL A 195 -5.23 0.77 -13.44
N LEU A 196 -5.96 -0.36 -13.54
CA LEU A 196 -5.39 -1.62 -14.04
C LEU A 196 -5.67 -1.76 -15.53
N THR A 197 -4.64 -2.03 -16.30
CA THR A 197 -4.73 -2.47 -17.69
C THR A 197 -4.39 -3.95 -17.73
N VAL A 198 -5.35 -4.78 -18.11
CA VAL A 198 -5.18 -6.22 -18.24
C VAL A 198 -5.25 -6.59 -19.71
N SER A 199 -4.23 -7.28 -20.18
CA SER A 199 -4.15 -7.79 -21.55
C SER A 199 -4.03 -9.31 -21.51
N VAL A 200 -4.97 -9.99 -22.09
CA VAL A 200 -5.01 -11.46 -22.14
C VAL A 200 -4.81 -11.92 -23.58
N ARG A 201 -3.92 -12.90 -23.76
CA ARG A 201 -3.60 -13.49 -25.06
C ARG A 201 -4.23 -14.85 -25.21
N ALA A 202 -4.76 -15.14 -26.41
CA ALA A 202 -5.22 -16.45 -26.80
C ALA A 202 -5.02 -16.67 -28.30
N PHE A 203 -5.17 -17.93 -28.77
CA PHE A 203 -5.01 -18.28 -30.17
C PHE A 203 -6.24 -17.98 -31.03
N ARG A 204 -7.41 -17.75 -30.39
CA ARG A 204 -8.65 -17.35 -31.04
C ARG A 204 -9.18 -16.04 -30.45
N PRO A 205 -9.79 -15.18 -31.28
CA PRO A 205 -10.39 -13.93 -30.81
C PRO A 205 -11.42 -14.12 -29.71
N ASP A 206 -12.31 -15.13 -29.88
CA ASP A 206 -13.38 -15.43 -28.93
C ASP A 206 -12.84 -15.91 -27.57
N ASP A 207 -11.79 -16.75 -27.60
CA ASP A 207 -11.13 -17.25 -26.38
C ASP A 207 -10.43 -16.11 -25.63
N ALA A 208 -9.78 -15.17 -26.35
CA ALA A 208 -9.16 -13.99 -25.72
C ALA A 208 -10.21 -13.11 -25.03
N LEU A 209 -11.35 -12.89 -25.70
CA LEU A 209 -12.47 -12.13 -25.14
C LEU A 209 -13.09 -12.84 -23.93
N ALA A 210 -13.34 -14.15 -24.02
CA ALA A 210 -13.93 -14.94 -22.94
C ALA A 210 -13.02 -14.94 -21.71
N LEU A 211 -11.72 -15.18 -21.90
CA LEU A 211 -10.72 -15.13 -20.82
C LEU A 211 -10.65 -13.73 -20.17
N SER A 212 -10.62 -12.66 -20.97
CA SER A 212 -10.56 -11.30 -20.43
C SER A 212 -11.79 -10.96 -19.59
N ARG A 213 -13.01 -11.37 -20.05
CA ARG A 213 -14.24 -11.21 -19.27
C ARG A 213 -14.22 -12.01 -17.99
N ALA A 214 -13.76 -13.24 -18.04
CA ALA A 214 -13.66 -14.11 -16.87
C ALA A 214 -12.64 -13.56 -15.84
N VAL A 215 -11.52 -13.00 -16.28
CA VAL A 215 -10.54 -12.32 -15.39
C VAL A 215 -11.18 -11.15 -14.68
N ILE A 216 -11.95 -10.32 -15.38
CA ILE A 216 -12.66 -9.18 -14.77
C ILE A 216 -13.68 -9.69 -13.73
N ALA A 217 -14.50 -10.66 -14.07
CA ALA A 217 -15.51 -11.24 -13.16
C ALA A 217 -14.88 -11.87 -11.91
N ALA A 218 -13.77 -12.59 -12.08
CA ALA A 218 -13.01 -13.16 -10.96
C ALA A 218 -12.39 -12.06 -10.07
N SER A 219 -11.85 -11.00 -10.69
CA SER A 219 -11.31 -9.85 -9.97
C SER A 219 -12.38 -9.09 -9.19
N GLU A 220 -13.57 -8.94 -9.76
CA GLU A 220 -14.73 -8.34 -9.09
C GLU A 220 -15.20 -9.19 -7.90
N THR A 221 -15.27 -10.50 -8.08
CA THR A 221 -15.60 -11.44 -6.99
C THR A 221 -14.61 -11.35 -5.84
N LEU A 222 -13.30 -11.30 -6.14
CA LEU A 222 -12.26 -11.13 -5.13
C LEU A 222 -12.43 -9.78 -4.39
N ALA A 223 -12.55 -8.68 -5.13
CA ALA A 223 -12.72 -7.33 -4.55
C ALA A 223 -13.92 -7.29 -3.60
N ASN A 224 -15.05 -7.84 -4.02
CA ASN A 224 -16.26 -7.92 -3.22
C ASN A 224 -16.07 -8.80 -1.97
N SER A 225 -15.41 -9.95 -2.08
CA SER A 225 -15.18 -10.86 -0.95
C SER A 225 -14.23 -10.26 0.11
N VAL A 226 -13.15 -9.61 -0.33
CA VAL A 226 -12.20 -8.91 0.56
C VAL A 226 -12.90 -7.76 1.27
N SER A 227 -13.69 -6.98 0.54
CA SER A 227 -14.47 -5.89 1.11
C SER A 227 -15.51 -6.38 2.13
N ALA A 228 -16.25 -7.44 1.81
CA ALA A 228 -17.24 -8.02 2.72
C ALA A 228 -16.60 -8.48 4.04
N ARG A 229 -15.46 -9.19 3.95
CA ARG A 229 -14.71 -9.63 5.14
C ARG A 229 -14.21 -8.47 5.97
N ALA A 230 -13.63 -7.45 5.34
CA ALA A 230 -13.14 -6.26 6.04
C ALA A 230 -14.26 -5.53 6.80
N ARG A 231 -15.46 -5.45 6.23
CA ARG A 231 -16.66 -4.89 6.87
C ARG A 231 -17.11 -5.72 8.08
N GLU A 232 -17.19 -7.02 7.90
CA GLU A 232 -17.56 -7.95 8.97
C GLU A 232 -16.59 -7.85 10.16
N ASP A 233 -15.28 -7.81 9.89
CA ASP A 233 -14.25 -7.66 10.91
C ASP A 233 -14.32 -6.30 11.61
N ALA A 234 -14.64 -5.23 10.89
CA ALA A 234 -14.83 -3.90 11.47
C ALA A 234 -16.06 -3.87 12.40
N MET A 235 -17.18 -4.45 11.97
CA MET A 235 -18.39 -4.59 12.79
C MET A 235 -18.14 -5.42 14.05
N LYS A 236 -17.53 -6.59 13.93
CA LYS A 236 -17.19 -7.44 15.09
C LYS A 236 -16.29 -6.74 16.10
N ARG A 237 -15.32 -5.94 15.62
CA ARG A 237 -14.47 -5.13 16.50
C ARG A 237 -15.31 -4.08 17.24
N ALA A 238 -16.11 -3.29 16.54
CA ALA A 238 -16.96 -2.26 17.14
C ALA A 238 -17.96 -2.85 18.16
N GLU A 239 -18.61 -3.98 17.84
CA GLU A 239 -19.48 -4.68 18.78
C GLU A 239 -18.73 -5.19 20.03
N SER A 240 -17.49 -5.66 19.87
CA SER A 240 -16.67 -6.07 21.00
C SER A 240 -16.28 -4.91 21.89
N GLU A 241 -16.09 -3.70 21.33
CA GLU A 241 -15.82 -2.48 22.09
C GLU A 241 -17.04 -2.04 22.87
N VAL A 242 -18.22 -2.10 22.28
CA VAL A 242 -19.49 -1.82 23.00
C VAL A 242 -19.66 -2.75 24.18
N ARG A 243 -19.48 -4.06 23.99
CA ARG A 243 -19.58 -5.05 25.09
C ARG A 243 -18.55 -4.77 26.19
N ARG A 244 -17.31 -4.42 25.83
CA ARG A 244 -16.28 -4.05 26.83
C ARG A 244 -16.64 -2.76 27.56
N GLY A 245 -17.19 -1.78 26.86
CA GLY A 245 -17.70 -0.53 27.46
C GLY A 245 -18.83 -0.80 28.45
N GLU A 246 -19.80 -1.62 28.07
CA GLU A 246 -20.93 -2.03 28.93
C GLU A 246 -20.44 -2.67 30.24
N VAL A 247 -19.53 -3.64 30.15
CA VAL A 247 -18.95 -4.30 31.33
C VAL A 247 -18.28 -3.29 32.25
N LYS A 248 -17.54 -2.31 31.69
CA LYS A 248 -16.90 -1.24 32.50
C LYS A 248 -17.92 -0.34 33.19
N VAL A 249 -18.99 0.04 32.51
CA VAL A 249 -20.07 0.85 33.12
C VAL A 249 -20.73 0.09 34.26
N VAL A 250 -21.08 -1.20 34.04
CA VAL A 250 -21.69 -2.05 35.09
C VAL A 250 -20.74 -2.19 36.28
N ALA A 251 -19.44 -2.43 36.03
CA ALA A 251 -18.45 -2.54 37.10
C ALA A 251 -18.35 -1.24 37.90
N ALA A 252 -18.19 -0.08 37.24
CA ALA A 252 -18.08 1.22 37.92
C ALA A 252 -19.34 1.57 38.71
N LEU A 253 -20.53 1.28 38.19
CA LEU A 253 -21.79 1.43 38.93
C LEU A 253 -21.89 0.51 40.14
N THR A 254 -21.40 -0.71 40.03
CA THR A 254 -21.40 -1.68 41.12
C THR A 254 -20.46 -1.24 42.22
N GLU A 255 -19.24 -0.81 41.87
CA GLU A 255 -18.25 -0.28 42.83
C GLU A 255 -18.78 0.98 43.56
N LEU A 256 -19.40 1.90 42.83
CA LEU A 256 -19.99 3.09 43.40
C LEU A 256 -21.14 2.77 44.36
N ARG A 257 -22.00 1.78 44.01
CA ARG A 257 -23.08 1.30 44.90
C ARG A 257 -22.52 0.65 46.17
N ALA A 258 -21.59 -0.28 45.99
CA ALA A 258 -20.93 -0.97 47.11
C ALA A 258 -20.30 0.04 48.08
N PHE A 259 -19.62 1.07 47.56
CA PHE A 259 -19.04 2.13 48.34
C PHE A 259 -20.11 2.91 49.14
N ARG A 260 -21.24 3.28 48.51
CA ARG A 260 -22.36 3.97 49.20
C ARG A 260 -22.96 3.10 50.31
N ASP A 261 -23.13 1.80 50.04
CA ASP A 261 -23.68 0.85 51.01
C ASP A 261 -22.73 0.67 52.18
N GLU A 262 -21.43 0.56 51.95
CA GLU A 262 -20.40 0.42 52.98
C GLU A 262 -20.31 1.67 53.91
N GLN A 263 -20.37 2.85 53.29
CA GLN A 263 -20.31 4.12 54.05
C GLN A 263 -21.65 4.53 54.69
N GLY A 264 -22.75 3.87 54.33
CA GLY A 264 -24.08 4.20 54.80
C GLY A 264 -24.56 5.60 54.38
N LEU A 265 -23.98 6.14 53.31
CA LEU A 265 -24.23 7.48 52.83
C LEU A 265 -24.84 7.41 51.43
N ILE A 266 -26.05 7.88 51.27
CA ILE A 266 -26.73 7.97 49.94
C ILE A 266 -26.02 9.02 49.06
N ASP A 267 -25.65 10.15 49.65
CA ASP A 267 -24.98 11.25 48.97
C ASP A 267 -23.87 11.85 49.87
N PRO A 268 -22.60 11.46 49.68
CA PRO A 268 -21.49 12.02 50.45
C PRO A 268 -21.28 13.51 50.26
N VAL A 269 -21.64 14.08 49.11
CA VAL A 269 -21.54 15.52 48.81
C VAL A 269 -22.55 16.29 49.63
N ALA A 270 -23.78 15.82 49.66
CA ALA A 270 -24.84 16.44 50.49
C ALA A 270 -24.50 16.34 51.98
N ALA A 271 -23.95 15.20 52.44
CA ALA A 271 -23.50 15.01 53.82
C ALA A 271 -22.36 15.97 54.21
N ALA A 272 -21.37 16.15 53.35
CA ALA A 272 -20.25 17.08 53.55
C ALA A 272 -20.77 18.56 53.61
N THR A 273 -21.64 18.92 52.68
CA THR A 273 -22.24 20.27 52.64
C THR A 273 -23.06 20.55 53.89
N SER A 274 -23.89 19.60 54.31
CA SER A 274 -24.71 19.73 55.53
C SER A 274 -23.86 19.92 56.76
N THR A 275 -22.79 19.07 56.92
CA THR A 275 -21.85 19.17 58.02
C THR A 275 -21.07 20.48 58.04
N GLY A 276 -20.67 20.97 56.86
CA GLY A 276 -20.05 22.30 56.69
C GLY A 276 -20.96 23.44 57.10
N THR A 277 -22.23 23.36 56.76
CA THR A 277 -23.25 24.36 57.14
C THR A 277 -23.46 24.38 58.67
N LEU A 278 -23.54 23.19 59.29
CA LEU A 278 -23.64 23.08 60.75
C LEU A 278 -22.41 23.65 61.46
N LEU A 279 -21.20 23.35 60.94
CA LEU A 279 -19.95 23.91 61.49
C LEU A 279 -19.94 25.46 61.37
N THR A 280 -20.38 26.02 60.30
CA THR A 280 -20.47 27.47 60.07
C THR A 280 -21.46 28.09 61.05
N GLY A 281 -22.59 27.46 61.29
CA GLY A 281 -23.59 27.88 62.28
C GLY A 281 -23.04 27.89 63.70
N LEU A 282 -22.34 26.82 64.11
CA LEU A 282 -21.68 26.71 65.43
C LEU A 282 -20.59 27.78 65.63
N LEU A 283 -19.80 28.05 64.59
CA LEU A 283 -18.78 29.10 64.58
C LEU A 283 -19.41 30.51 64.75
N ALA A 284 -20.52 30.80 64.07
CA ALA A 284 -21.26 32.05 64.25
C ALA A 284 -21.78 32.16 65.66
N GLU A 285 -22.37 31.10 66.24
CA GLU A 285 -22.85 31.11 67.58
C GLU A 285 -21.73 31.29 68.64
N LYS A 286 -20.58 30.62 68.39
CA LYS A 286 -19.34 30.78 69.22
C LYS A 286 -18.91 32.27 69.25
N ILE A 287 -18.83 32.92 68.07
CA ILE A 287 -18.48 34.36 67.97
C ILE A 287 -19.46 35.22 68.77
N LYS A 288 -20.76 34.92 68.69
CA LYS A 288 -21.79 35.64 69.47
C LYS A 288 -21.63 35.48 70.98
N VAL A 289 -21.39 34.24 71.44
CA VAL A 289 -21.14 33.94 72.84
C VAL A 289 -19.84 34.59 73.31
N GLN A 290 -18.76 34.55 72.50
CA GLN A 290 -17.52 35.26 72.84
C GLN A 290 -17.68 36.75 72.99
N ASN A 291 -18.47 37.43 72.12
CA ASN A 291 -18.79 38.85 72.20
C ASN A 291 -19.58 39.13 73.49
N ASN A 292 -20.59 38.31 73.79
CA ASN A 292 -21.37 38.46 75.00
C ASN A 292 -20.52 38.27 76.28
N LEU A 293 -19.58 37.28 76.25
CA LEU A 293 -18.66 37.08 77.36
C LEU A 293 -17.73 38.30 77.55
N PHE A 294 -17.18 38.82 76.41
CA PHE A 294 -16.31 40.01 76.45
C PHE A 294 -17.03 41.26 77.09
N VAL A 295 -18.29 41.45 76.77
CA VAL A 295 -19.08 42.53 77.33
C VAL A 295 -19.38 42.27 78.84
N ALA A 296 -19.72 41.01 79.20
CA ALA A 296 -20.09 40.65 80.56
C ALA A 296 -18.89 40.76 81.53
N VAL A 297 -17.69 40.33 81.13
CA VAL A 297 -16.44 40.44 81.92
C VAL A 297 -16.02 41.85 82.18
N ARG A 298 -16.36 42.78 81.30
CA ARG A 298 -16.14 44.25 81.51
C ARG A 298 -17.15 44.90 82.43
N ALA A 299 -18.38 44.37 82.50
CA ALA A 299 -19.48 44.94 83.30
C ALA A 299 -19.66 44.26 84.65
N MET A 300 -19.14 43.05 84.86
CA MET A 300 -19.38 42.23 86.09
C MET A 300 -18.11 41.59 86.57
N SER A 301 -18.09 41.04 87.81
CA SER A 301 -17.02 40.25 88.38
C SER A 301 -16.86 38.94 87.61
N GLU A 302 -15.62 38.42 87.51
CA GLU A 302 -15.33 37.12 86.84
C GLU A 302 -16.08 35.91 87.48
N ASP A 303 -16.44 36.03 88.78
CA ASP A 303 -17.20 35.01 89.50
C ASP A 303 -18.72 35.14 89.35
N ALA A 304 -19.18 36.09 88.58
CA ALA A 304 -20.60 36.27 88.34
C ALA A 304 -21.21 35.02 87.65
N PRO A 305 -22.38 34.53 88.09
CA PRO A 305 -23.03 33.34 87.54
C PRO A 305 -23.22 33.42 86.00
N THR A 306 -23.50 34.66 85.52
CA THR A 306 -23.68 34.93 84.08
C THR A 306 -22.36 34.71 83.28
N VAL A 307 -21.23 35.16 83.85
CA VAL A 307 -19.91 34.97 83.25
C VAL A 307 -19.53 33.50 83.18
N GLN A 308 -19.76 32.77 84.30
CA GLN A 308 -19.52 31.34 84.38
C GLN A 308 -20.42 30.54 83.42
N ALA A 309 -21.68 30.86 83.27
CA ALA A 309 -22.58 30.24 82.30
C ALA A 309 -22.15 30.48 80.83
N LEU A 310 -21.64 31.66 80.51
CA LEU A 310 -21.10 31.96 79.16
C LEU A 310 -19.80 31.23 78.90
N LYS A 311 -18.91 31.09 79.90
CA LYS A 311 -17.69 30.29 79.78
C LYS A 311 -17.99 28.79 79.52
N THR A 312 -18.92 28.23 80.31
CA THR A 312 -19.36 26.83 80.15
C THR A 312 -20.01 26.60 78.78
N ARG A 313 -20.81 27.56 78.26
CA ARG A 313 -21.40 27.46 76.91
C ARG A 313 -20.34 27.52 75.83
N LEU A 314 -19.36 28.42 76.01
CA LEU A 314 -18.24 28.51 75.06
C LEU A 314 -17.45 27.18 74.95
N GLU A 315 -17.10 26.57 76.14
CA GLU A 315 -16.43 25.24 76.17
C GLU A 315 -17.30 24.18 75.49
N GLY A 316 -18.61 24.20 75.70
CA GLY A 316 -19.54 23.28 75.04
C GLY A 316 -19.54 23.43 73.53
N LEU A 317 -19.55 24.70 73.04
CA LEU A 317 -19.45 24.96 71.62
C LEU A 317 -18.09 24.56 71.05
N ASP A 318 -17.00 24.80 71.77
CA ASP A 318 -15.65 24.38 71.34
C ASP A 318 -15.58 22.88 71.17
N ARG A 319 -16.07 22.09 72.16
CA ARG A 319 -16.10 20.60 72.03
C ARG A 319 -16.95 20.16 70.84
N GLN A 320 -18.11 20.77 70.59
CA GLN A 320 -18.96 20.44 69.41
C GLN A 320 -18.26 20.79 68.11
N ILE A 321 -17.62 21.97 68.03
CA ILE A 321 -16.85 22.39 66.85
C ILE A 321 -15.67 21.45 66.57
N ASP A 322 -14.94 21.08 67.64
CA ASP A 322 -13.77 20.16 67.52
C ASP A 322 -14.21 18.75 67.12
N ASP A 323 -15.32 18.23 67.67
CA ASP A 323 -15.90 16.95 67.24
C ASP A 323 -16.31 16.99 65.75
N LEU A 324 -16.98 18.07 65.33
CA LEU A 324 -17.42 18.22 63.92
C LEU A 324 -16.26 18.40 62.96
N LYS A 325 -15.22 19.16 63.40
CA LYS A 325 -13.97 19.27 62.63
C LYS A 325 -13.26 17.94 62.51
N GLY A 326 -13.18 17.18 63.63
CA GLY A 326 -12.60 15.84 63.64
C GLY A 326 -13.29 14.87 62.68
N LYS A 327 -14.64 14.94 62.62
CA LYS A 327 -15.42 14.15 61.62
C LYS A 327 -15.19 14.61 60.18
N LEU A 328 -14.95 15.90 59.94
CA LEU A 328 -14.66 16.43 58.58
C LEU A 328 -13.24 16.10 58.14
N THR A 329 -12.20 16.30 58.96
CA THR A 329 -10.81 16.36 58.53
C THR A 329 -9.91 15.24 59.08
N GLY A 330 -10.38 14.42 60.01
CA GLY A 330 -9.71 13.17 60.37
C GLY A 330 -8.51 13.24 61.28
N ASN A 331 -8.57 13.97 62.38
CA ASN A 331 -7.57 13.92 63.43
C ASN A 331 -7.75 12.73 64.41
N ALA A 332 -8.73 11.83 64.19
CA ALA A 332 -8.93 10.61 64.97
C ALA A 332 -8.35 9.40 64.23
N ALA A 333 -7.33 8.80 64.81
CA ALA A 333 -6.70 7.58 64.26
C ALA A 333 -7.75 6.49 64.04
N GLY A 334 -8.03 6.14 62.79
CA GLY A 334 -8.83 4.98 62.36
C GLY A 334 -10.29 5.25 61.97
N ALA A 335 -10.83 6.49 62.07
CA ALA A 335 -12.18 6.78 61.57
C ALA A 335 -12.17 7.30 60.13
N ALA A 336 -13.05 6.74 59.28
CA ALA A 336 -13.27 7.25 57.94
C ALA A 336 -13.76 8.72 58.03
N THR A 337 -13.01 9.65 57.50
CA THR A 337 -13.33 11.07 57.51
C THR A 337 -14.25 11.43 56.39
N ILE A 338 -15.17 12.41 56.58
CA ILE A 338 -16.05 12.88 55.52
C ILE A 338 -15.24 13.36 54.28
N ALA A 339 -14.07 14.00 54.50
CA ALA A 339 -13.18 14.42 53.44
C ALA A 339 -12.56 13.22 52.68
N GLY A 340 -12.15 12.16 53.35
CA GLY A 340 -11.64 10.94 52.77
C GLY A 340 -12.72 10.18 51.99
N VAL A 341 -13.90 10.04 52.58
CA VAL A 341 -15.07 9.44 51.90
C VAL A 341 -15.48 10.24 50.65
N LEU A 342 -15.47 11.55 50.73
CA LEU A 342 -15.76 12.43 49.59
C LEU A 342 -14.73 12.24 48.46
N SER A 343 -13.44 12.22 48.78
CA SER A 343 -12.38 12.01 47.81
C SER A 343 -12.48 10.66 47.11
N GLN A 344 -12.77 9.59 47.83
CA GLN A 344 -12.99 8.25 47.26
C GLN A 344 -14.27 8.23 46.39
N TYR A 345 -15.34 8.86 46.83
CA TYR A 345 -16.56 8.99 46.06
C TYR A 345 -16.34 9.73 44.73
N GLU A 346 -15.65 10.87 44.78
CA GLU A 346 -15.31 11.65 43.58
C GLU A 346 -14.47 10.83 42.59
N GLN A 347 -13.54 10.03 43.10
CA GLN A 347 -12.73 9.14 42.24
C GLN A 347 -13.62 8.09 41.57
N LEU A 348 -14.50 7.41 42.30
CA LEU A 348 -15.43 6.41 41.77
C LEU A 348 -16.44 7.04 40.80
N GLU A 349 -16.95 8.23 41.12
CA GLU A 349 -17.85 8.97 40.23
C GLU A 349 -17.17 9.36 38.93
N LEU A 350 -15.89 9.79 38.99
CA LEU A 350 -15.09 10.08 37.80
C LEU A 350 -14.89 8.81 36.96
N GLN A 351 -14.60 7.66 37.59
CA GLN A 351 -14.48 6.37 36.90
C GLN A 351 -15.80 6.00 36.19
N ARG A 352 -16.95 6.21 36.86
CA ARG A 352 -18.28 6.00 36.26
C ARG A 352 -18.48 6.87 35.03
N VAL A 353 -18.24 8.17 35.14
CA VAL A 353 -18.39 9.14 34.04
C VAL A 353 -17.48 8.78 32.85
N PHE A 354 -16.23 8.38 33.13
CA PHE A 354 -15.32 7.92 32.10
C PHE A 354 -15.82 6.62 31.41
N ALA A 355 -16.31 5.67 32.21
CA ALA A 355 -16.85 4.42 31.65
C ALA A 355 -18.06 4.67 30.76
N GLU A 356 -19.00 5.53 31.19
CA GLU A 356 -20.17 5.93 30.42
C GLU A 356 -19.77 6.64 29.11
N LYS A 357 -18.78 7.56 29.18
CA LYS A 357 -18.30 8.24 27.98
C LYS A 357 -17.60 7.32 26.98
N LEU A 358 -16.82 6.37 27.48
CA LEU A 358 -16.22 5.34 26.63
C LEU A 358 -17.26 4.46 25.97
N TYR A 359 -18.32 4.10 26.71
CA TYR A 359 -19.44 3.32 26.18
C TYR A 359 -20.21 4.07 25.09
N GLU A 360 -20.51 5.35 25.30
CA GLU A 360 -21.12 6.23 24.31
C GLU A 360 -20.27 6.30 23.04
N MET A 361 -18.95 6.53 23.18
CA MET A 361 -18.02 6.56 22.04
C MET A 361 -17.96 5.22 21.31
N ALA A 362 -18.06 4.10 22.02
CA ALA A 362 -18.10 2.77 21.40
C ALA A 362 -19.40 2.55 20.62
N GLN A 363 -20.55 3.00 21.14
CA GLN A 363 -21.82 2.98 20.40
C GLN A 363 -21.78 3.83 19.14
N ASP A 364 -21.22 5.05 19.23
CA ASP A 364 -21.01 5.91 18.05
C ASP A 364 -20.08 5.25 17.02
N SER A 365 -19.06 4.55 17.49
CA SER A 365 -18.14 3.80 16.62
C SER A 365 -18.86 2.66 15.91
N LEU A 366 -19.72 1.92 16.62
CA LEU A 366 -20.53 0.84 16.03
C LEU A 366 -21.50 1.38 14.99
N GLU A 367 -22.18 2.50 15.30
CA GLU A 367 -23.10 3.11 14.36
C GLU A 367 -22.38 3.60 13.09
N ARG A 368 -21.23 4.22 13.24
CA ARG A 368 -20.36 4.57 12.08
C ARG A 368 -19.90 3.35 11.30
N ALA A 369 -19.56 2.25 11.99
CA ALA A 369 -19.18 1.00 11.32
C ALA A 369 -20.34 0.41 10.52
N ARG A 370 -21.58 0.48 11.03
CA ARG A 370 -22.81 0.06 10.33
C ARG A 370 -23.07 0.91 9.09
N GLN A 371 -23.08 2.23 9.24
CA GLN A 371 -23.27 3.15 8.12
C GLN A 371 -22.20 2.95 7.03
N LYS A 372 -20.95 2.76 7.46
CA LYS A 372 -19.86 2.46 6.54
C LYS A 372 -20.02 1.10 5.86
N ALA A 373 -20.54 0.09 6.56
CA ALA A 373 -20.81 -1.22 6.00
C ALA A 373 -21.93 -1.19 4.95
N GLU A 374 -22.93 -0.35 5.14
CA GLU A 374 -24.03 -0.14 4.19
C GLU A 374 -23.61 0.68 2.97
N ALA A 375 -22.78 1.71 3.17
CA ALA A 375 -22.39 2.65 2.11
C ALA A 375 -21.22 2.16 1.24
N GLN A 376 -20.35 1.27 1.74
CA GLN A 376 -19.14 0.85 1.04
C GLN A 376 -19.35 -0.47 0.29
N ASN A 377 -19.69 -0.35 -0.99
CA ASN A 377 -19.38 -1.40 -1.96
C ASN A 377 -18.05 -1.01 -2.66
N ILE A 378 -16.97 -1.79 -2.40
CA ILE A 378 -15.85 -1.78 -3.34
C ILE A 378 -16.41 -2.36 -4.63
N TYR A 379 -16.37 -1.59 -5.71
CA TYR A 379 -16.78 -2.07 -7.01
C TYR A 379 -15.65 -1.90 -8.01
N VAL A 380 -15.54 -2.90 -8.88
CA VAL A 380 -14.67 -2.82 -10.03
C VAL A 380 -15.38 -1.99 -11.10
N SER A 381 -14.92 -0.78 -11.33
CA SER A 381 -15.45 0.10 -12.38
C SER A 381 -14.72 -0.19 -13.68
N VAL A 382 -15.34 -0.96 -14.55
CA VAL A 382 -14.83 -1.24 -15.90
C VAL A 382 -15.20 -0.08 -16.82
N PHE A 383 -14.23 0.75 -17.20
CA PHE A 383 -14.46 1.89 -18.10
C PHE A 383 -14.01 1.61 -19.53
N VAL A 384 -13.14 0.58 -19.74
CA VAL A 384 -12.84 0.04 -21.06
C VAL A 384 -13.14 -1.46 -21.04
N PRO A 385 -14.33 -1.89 -21.48
CA PRO A 385 -14.66 -3.30 -21.55
C PRO A 385 -13.80 -3.99 -22.63
N PRO A 386 -13.50 -5.30 -22.46
CA PRO A 386 -12.74 -6.03 -23.46
C PRO A 386 -13.57 -6.17 -24.74
N ALA A 387 -12.94 -5.84 -25.86
CA ALA A 387 -13.51 -5.96 -27.19
C ALA A 387 -12.96 -7.19 -27.92
N LEU A 388 -13.71 -7.70 -28.89
CA LEU A 388 -13.27 -8.80 -29.75
C LEU A 388 -12.12 -8.31 -30.63
N PRO A 389 -10.89 -8.91 -30.51
CA PRO A 389 -9.77 -8.50 -31.32
C PRO A 389 -9.97 -8.92 -32.78
N GLN A 390 -9.77 -7.98 -33.71
CA GLN A 390 -9.93 -8.23 -35.16
C GLN A 390 -8.62 -8.70 -35.80
N GLU A 391 -7.46 -8.29 -35.24
CA GLU A 391 -6.13 -8.61 -35.77
C GLU A 391 -5.26 -9.30 -34.73
N ALA A 392 -4.38 -10.19 -35.20
CA ALA A 392 -3.39 -10.83 -34.36
C ALA A 392 -2.26 -9.84 -34.03
N LYS A 393 -2.03 -9.58 -32.76
CA LYS A 393 -0.97 -8.66 -32.27
C LYS A 393 0.38 -9.34 -32.12
N TYR A 394 0.40 -10.66 -31.94
CA TYR A 394 1.60 -11.49 -31.76
C TYR A 394 1.58 -12.71 -32.69
N PRO A 395 2.79 -13.21 -33.06
CA PRO A 395 4.09 -12.58 -32.85
C PRO A 395 4.26 -11.33 -33.70
N GLN A 396 5.10 -10.39 -33.27
CA GLN A 396 5.48 -9.23 -34.07
C GLN A 396 6.47 -9.68 -35.16
N ARG A 397 5.93 -10.25 -36.24
CA ARG A 397 6.71 -10.95 -37.28
C ARG A 397 7.85 -10.13 -37.85
N LEU A 398 7.59 -8.84 -38.23
CA LEU A 398 8.60 -7.95 -38.76
C LEU A 398 9.70 -7.59 -37.74
N SER A 399 9.31 -7.30 -36.51
CA SER A 399 10.26 -6.92 -35.46
C SER A 399 11.17 -8.07 -35.08
N LEU A 400 10.61 -9.28 -34.88
CA LEU A 400 11.39 -10.46 -34.49
C LEU A 400 12.28 -10.96 -35.63
N SER A 401 11.79 -10.95 -36.89
CA SER A 401 12.58 -11.36 -38.07
C SER A 401 13.76 -10.43 -38.35
N LEU A 402 13.71 -9.17 -37.89
CA LEU A 402 14.82 -8.22 -38.01
C LEU A 402 15.78 -8.28 -36.79
N LEU A 403 15.27 -8.46 -35.60
CA LEU A 403 16.04 -8.38 -34.35
C LEU A 403 16.93 -9.62 -34.16
N ILE A 404 16.44 -10.80 -34.55
CA ILE A 404 17.21 -12.06 -34.46
C ILE A 404 18.48 -12.04 -35.32
N PRO A 405 18.44 -11.73 -36.66
CA PRO A 405 19.65 -11.61 -37.48
C PRO A 405 20.64 -10.57 -36.93
N ILE A 406 20.15 -9.41 -36.47
CA ILE A 406 21.03 -8.39 -35.90
C ILE A 406 21.76 -8.91 -34.66
N GLY A 407 21.02 -9.54 -33.73
CA GLY A 407 21.61 -10.14 -32.53
C GLY A 407 22.65 -11.21 -32.85
N LEU A 408 22.35 -12.12 -33.80
CA LEU A 408 23.27 -13.15 -34.27
C LEU A 408 24.51 -12.57 -34.96
N ALA A 409 24.34 -11.48 -35.75
CA ALA A 409 25.46 -10.81 -36.41
C ALA A 409 26.41 -10.14 -35.41
N ILE A 410 25.87 -9.51 -34.35
CA ILE A 410 26.66 -8.92 -33.26
C ILE A 410 27.45 -10.04 -32.53
N LEU A 411 26.78 -11.14 -32.17
CA LEU A 411 27.39 -12.24 -31.47
C LEU A 411 28.51 -12.91 -32.31
N TRP A 412 28.27 -13.09 -33.61
CA TRP A 412 29.29 -13.59 -34.55
C TRP A 412 30.46 -12.60 -34.67
N GLY A 413 30.19 -11.29 -34.74
CA GLY A 413 31.24 -10.27 -34.78
C GLY A 413 32.16 -10.28 -33.56
N ILE A 414 31.60 -10.45 -32.38
CA ILE A 414 32.36 -10.60 -31.12
C ILE A 414 33.22 -11.89 -31.19
N PHE A 415 32.63 -12.98 -31.63
CA PHE A 415 33.35 -14.28 -31.77
C PHE A 415 34.49 -14.17 -32.79
N ALA A 416 34.24 -13.55 -33.95
CA ALA A 416 35.25 -13.33 -34.98
C ALA A 416 36.40 -12.45 -34.48
N LEU A 417 36.13 -11.41 -33.70
CA LEU A 417 37.17 -10.58 -33.08
C LEU A 417 38.03 -11.34 -32.07
N ILE A 418 37.40 -12.16 -31.23
CA ILE A 418 38.13 -13.04 -30.28
C ILE A 418 39.01 -14.04 -31.03
N ALA A 419 38.48 -14.68 -32.08
CA ALA A 419 39.23 -15.63 -32.87
C ALA A 419 40.44 -14.96 -33.57
N ALA A 420 40.24 -13.75 -34.11
CA ALA A 420 41.30 -12.95 -34.73
C ALA A 420 42.37 -12.51 -33.69
N ALA A 421 41.98 -12.15 -32.49
CA ALA A 421 42.89 -11.80 -31.40
C ALA A 421 43.75 -12.99 -30.94
N ILE A 422 43.15 -14.19 -30.86
CA ILE A 422 43.87 -15.43 -30.52
C ILE A 422 44.88 -15.82 -31.62
N GLU A 423 44.49 -15.64 -32.89
CA GLU A 423 45.37 -15.91 -34.03
C GLU A 423 46.54 -14.93 -34.08
N ASP A 424 46.34 -13.63 -33.75
CA ASP A 424 47.37 -12.59 -33.71
C ASP A 424 48.36 -12.81 -32.52
N HIS A 425 47.93 -13.47 -31.43
CA HIS A 425 48.82 -13.82 -30.29
C HIS A 425 49.58 -15.15 -30.47
N ARG A 426 49.31 -15.90 -31.53
CA ARG A 426 50.00 -17.18 -31.82
C ARG A 426 51.25 -17.00 -32.66
N TYR A 427 51.49 -15.80 -33.13
CA TYR A 427 52.70 -15.38 -33.85
C TYR A 427 53.46 -14.33 -32.99
#